data_3a4b1cf6d02e9fabb1bc44ba6b156244
#
_entry.id   3a4b1cf6d02e9fabb1bc44ba6b156244
#
_cell.length_a   1.000
_cell.length_b   1.000
_cell.length_c   1.000
_cell.angle_alpha   90.00
_cell.angle_beta   90.00
_cell.angle_gamma   90.00
#
_symmetry.space_group_name_H-M   'P 1'
#
loop_
_entity.id
_entity.type
_entity.pdbx_description
1 polymer ?
#
loop_
_entity_poly.entity_id
_entity_poly.type
_entity_poly.pdbx_seq_one_letter_code
_entity_poly.pdbx_strand_id
1 'polypeptide(L)'
;ITASGKRAHPGTLAADTRYYPMGTVIYVPGYGYGIVEDRGGDIKGRRRLDLFFNTHAEARRWGRRKIEAVVFPQGTPAMPINAPPPR
;
A
#
# COMPACT_ATOMS: atom_id res chain seq x y z
N ILE A 1 4.43 -1.30 15.47
CA ILE A 1 3.47 -0.20 15.28
C ILE A 1 3.97 0.68 14.15
N THR A 2 3.09 1.03 13.25
CA THR A 2 3.39 1.86 12.09
C THR A 2 3.45 3.34 12.48
N ALA A 3 3.89 4.18 11.54
CA ALA A 3 3.92 5.62 11.76
C ALA A 3 2.54 6.23 12.02
N SER A 4 1.47 5.56 11.57
CA SER A 4 0.09 5.99 11.85
C SER A 4 -0.38 5.59 13.23
N GLY A 5 0.43 4.83 13.98
CA GLY A 5 0.05 4.31 15.29
C GLY A 5 -0.71 3.00 15.26
N LYS A 6 -0.92 2.44 14.08
CA LYS A 6 -1.64 1.18 13.91
C LYS A 6 -0.68 0.02 13.82
N ARG A 7 -1.18 -1.17 14.16
CA ARG A 7 -0.42 -2.40 13.95
C ARG A 7 -0.43 -2.74 12.47
N ALA A 8 0.74 -3.09 11.93
CA ALA A 8 0.83 -3.52 10.53
C ALA A 8 0.06 -4.82 10.32
N HIS A 9 -0.58 -4.94 9.17
CA HIS A 9 -1.39 -6.09 8.79
C HIS A 9 -1.42 -6.20 7.27
N PRO A 10 -1.86 -7.32 6.69
CA PRO A 10 -2.03 -7.39 5.24
C PRO A 10 -2.91 -6.24 4.76
N GLY A 11 -2.44 -5.51 3.76
CA GLY A 11 -3.05 -4.29 3.29
C GLY A 11 -2.38 -3.02 3.81
N THR A 12 -1.48 -3.13 4.80
CA THR A 12 -0.67 -1.98 5.22
C THR A 12 0.39 -1.69 4.16
N LEU A 13 0.45 -0.45 3.73
CA LEU A 13 1.46 0.02 2.79
C LEU A 13 2.34 1.06 3.48
N ALA A 14 3.64 1.00 3.21
CA ALA A 14 4.55 2.09 3.51
C ALA A 14 4.85 2.84 2.23
N ALA A 15 4.84 4.16 2.29
CA ALA A 15 5.05 5.01 1.14
C ALA A 15 5.72 6.31 1.55
N ASP A 16 6.15 7.07 0.56
CA ASP A 16 6.61 8.44 0.79
C ASP A 16 5.38 9.32 0.99
N THR A 17 5.14 9.72 2.23
CA THR A 17 3.91 10.43 2.59
C THR A 17 3.84 11.85 2.06
N ARG A 18 4.90 12.34 1.45
CA ARG A 18 4.84 13.60 0.70
C ARG A 18 4.03 13.48 -0.58
N TYR A 19 3.99 12.27 -1.15
CA TYR A 19 3.24 11.98 -2.38
C TYR A 19 1.98 11.17 -2.11
N TYR A 20 2.01 10.29 -1.13
CA TYR A 20 0.89 9.44 -0.76
C TYR A 20 0.61 9.59 0.73
N PRO A 21 -0.20 10.58 1.10
CA PRO A 21 -0.47 10.83 2.52
C PRO A 21 -1.04 9.61 3.24
N MET A 22 -0.91 9.58 4.55
CA MET A 22 -1.55 8.56 5.37
C MET A 22 -3.03 8.46 5.03
N GLY A 23 -3.53 7.25 4.89
CA GLY A 23 -4.92 7.00 4.53
C GLY A 23 -5.16 6.88 3.03
N THR A 24 -4.15 7.14 2.19
CA THR A 24 -4.29 6.94 0.75
C THR A 24 -4.54 5.47 0.47
N VAL A 25 -5.56 5.18 -0.32
CA VAL A 25 -5.88 3.82 -0.75
C VAL A 25 -5.24 3.57 -2.11
N ILE A 26 -4.59 2.42 -2.25
CA ILE A 26 -3.91 2.05 -3.49
C ILE A 26 -4.28 0.61 -3.81
N TYR A 27 -4.70 0.37 -5.04
CA TYR A 27 -4.88 -1.00 -5.53
C TYR A 27 -3.58 -1.47 -6.18
N VAL A 28 -3.04 -2.58 -5.67
CA VAL A 28 -1.80 -3.17 -6.16
C VAL A 28 -2.12 -4.51 -6.83
N PRO A 29 -2.00 -4.60 -8.16
CA PRO A 29 -2.28 -5.85 -8.86
C PRO A 29 -1.47 -7.02 -8.30
N GLY A 30 -2.15 -8.13 -8.04
CA GLY A 30 -1.52 -9.31 -7.46
C GLY A 30 -1.43 -9.28 -5.93
N TYR A 31 -1.65 -8.14 -5.30
CA TYR A 31 -1.65 -7.99 -3.84
C TYR A 31 -3.06 -7.65 -3.32
N GLY A 32 -3.70 -6.67 -3.93
CA GLY A 32 -5.02 -6.22 -3.53
C GLY A 32 -5.02 -4.76 -3.11
N TYR A 33 -6.10 -4.34 -2.48
CA TYR A 33 -6.21 -2.99 -1.94
C TYR A 33 -5.35 -2.85 -0.70
N GLY A 34 -4.66 -1.72 -0.61
CA GLY A 34 -3.89 -1.37 0.57
C GLY A 34 -4.14 0.07 0.98
N ILE A 35 -3.73 0.40 2.19
CA ILE A 35 -3.88 1.74 2.76
C ILE A 35 -2.51 2.17 3.25
N VAL A 36 -2.12 3.39 2.91
CA VAL A 36 -0.88 3.95 3.42
C VAL A 36 -1.04 4.23 4.91
N GLU A 37 -0.39 3.41 5.71
CA GLU A 37 -0.42 3.50 7.16
C GLU A 37 0.96 3.69 7.76
N ASP A 38 1.99 3.66 6.93
CA ASP A 38 3.36 3.77 7.38
C ASP A 38 4.21 4.54 6.39
N ARG A 39 5.39 4.92 6.83
CA ARG A 39 6.41 5.51 5.99
C ARG A 39 7.73 4.81 6.31
N GLY A 40 8.48 4.47 5.28
CA GLY A 40 9.78 3.83 5.44
C GLY A 40 10.89 4.82 5.21
N GLY A 41 12.00 4.67 5.95
CA GLY A 41 13.16 5.51 5.76
C GLY A 41 13.72 5.46 4.35
N ASP A 42 13.63 4.30 3.72
CA ASP A 42 14.14 4.07 2.36
C ASP A 42 13.06 4.16 1.29
N ILE A 43 11.81 4.40 1.69
CA ILE A 43 10.70 4.46 0.74
C ILE A 43 10.50 5.92 0.34
N LYS A 44 11.23 6.34 -0.67
CA LYS A 44 11.26 7.71 -1.14
C LYS A 44 10.78 7.81 -2.57
N GLY A 45 9.99 8.83 -2.86
CA GLY A 45 9.52 9.14 -4.20
C GLY A 45 8.22 8.44 -4.54
N ARG A 46 7.71 8.80 -5.72
CA ARG A 46 6.38 8.34 -6.17
C ARG A 46 6.35 6.88 -6.61
N ARG A 47 7.52 6.31 -6.90
CA ARG A 47 7.62 5.00 -7.53
C ARG A 47 8.00 3.90 -6.56
N ARG A 48 7.84 4.15 -5.27
CA ARG A 48 8.20 3.17 -4.25
C ARG A 48 7.05 2.92 -3.31
N LEU A 49 6.74 1.65 -3.13
CA LEU A 49 5.81 1.17 -2.12
C LEU A 49 6.42 -0.03 -1.45
N ASP A 50 6.17 -0.17 -0.16
CA ASP A 50 6.50 -1.38 0.57
C ASP A 50 5.21 -2.01 1.05
N LEU A 51 5.04 -3.30 0.77
CA LEU A 51 3.82 -4.04 1.06
C LEU A 51 4.04 -4.94 2.26
N PHE A 52 3.09 -4.95 3.16
CA PHE A 52 3.14 -5.86 4.30
C PHE A 52 2.65 -7.24 3.90
N PHE A 53 3.37 -8.27 4.36
CA PHE A 53 2.99 -9.67 4.25
C PHE A 53 3.08 -10.32 5.63
N ASN A 54 2.25 -11.32 5.87
CA ASN A 54 2.24 -12.01 7.16
C ASN A 54 3.50 -12.83 7.42
N THR A 55 4.17 -13.27 6.35
CA THR A 55 5.36 -14.11 6.50
C THR A 55 6.49 -13.62 5.60
N HIS A 56 7.72 -13.93 6.01
CA HIS A 56 8.88 -13.64 5.17
C HIS A 56 8.85 -14.42 3.85
N ALA A 57 8.26 -15.62 3.88
CA ALA A 57 8.16 -16.42 2.66
C ALA A 57 7.29 -15.72 1.63
N GLU A 58 6.16 -15.17 2.04
CA GLU A 58 5.29 -14.41 1.14
C GLU A 58 5.98 -13.16 0.61
N ALA A 59 6.66 -12.44 1.48
CA ALA A 59 7.39 -11.24 1.09
C ALA A 59 8.49 -11.56 0.08
N ARG A 60 9.23 -12.66 0.30
CA ARG A 60 10.27 -13.08 -0.64
C ARG A 60 9.69 -13.52 -1.98
N ARG A 61 8.55 -14.18 -1.96
CA ARG A 61 7.87 -14.61 -3.18
C ARG A 61 7.41 -13.42 -4.00
N TRP A 62 6.92 -12.39 -3.36
CA TRP A 62 6.58 -11.14 -4.04
C TRP A 62 7.82 -10.48 -4.63
N GLY A 63 8.88 -10.37 -3.82
CA GLY A 63 10.14 -9.79 -4.21
C GLY A 63 10.03 -8.32 -4.57
N ARG A 64 10.89 -7.89 -5.48
CA ARG A 64 10.84 -6.55 -6.05
C ARG A 64 10.27 -6.65 -7.44
N ARG A 65 9.21 -5.92 -7.68
CA ARG A 65 8.59 -5.93 -9.01
C ARG A 65 8.02 -4.56 -9.34
N LYS A 66 7.96 -4.30 -10.63
CA LYS A 66 7.30 -3.12 -11.15
C LYS A 66 5.84 -3.45 -11.37
N ILE A 67 4.96 -2.59 -10.91
CA ILE A 67 3.53 -2.77 -11.02
C ILE A 67 2.89 -1.46 -11.45
N GLU A 68 1.70 -1.56 -12.01
CA GLU A 68 0.86 -0.40 -12.25
C GLU A 68 -0.20 -0.34 -11.16
N ALA A 69 0.12 0.37 -10.08
CA ALA A 69 -0.81 0.56 -8.99
C ALA A 69 -1.83 1.64 -9.36
N VAL A 70 -3.03 1.52 -8.81
CA VAL A 70 -4.08 2.53 -8.97
C VAL A 70 -4.25 3.25 -7.66
N VAL A 71 -4.02 4.55 -7.67
CA VAL A 71 -4.09 5.38 -6.47
C VAL A 71 -5.46 6.05 -6.39
N PHE A 72 -6.10 5.90 -5.23
CA PHE A 72 -7.35 6.59 -4.94
C PHE A 72 -7.02 7.77 -4.04
N PRO A 73 -7.22 9.01 -4.49
CA PRO A 73 -6.87 10.18 -3.70
C PRO A 73 -7.57 10.17 -2.35
N GLN A 74 -6.95 10.80 -1.36
CA GLN A 74 -7.57 11.00 -0.06
C GLN A 74 -8.90 11.72 -0.22
N GLY A 75 -9.88 11.32 0.59
CA GLY A 75 -11.23 11.84 0.47
C GLY A 75 -12.11 11.07 -0.50
N THR A 76 -11.57 10.09 -1.21
CA THR A 76 -12.36 9.17 -2.03
C THR A 76 -13.30 8.38 -1.13
N PRO A 77 -14.55 8.14 -1.55
CA PRO A 77 -15.47 7.31 -0.77
C PRO A 77 -14.87 5.94 -0.45
N ALA A 78 -15.43 5.29 0.56
CA ALA A 78 -14.96 3.99 1.02
C ALA A 78 -14.73 3.03 -0.15
N MET A 79 -13.69 2.20 -0.01
CA MET A 79 -13.37 1.20 -1.01
C MET A 79 -14.57 0.33 -1.35
N PRO A 80 -14.84 0.10 -2.64
CA PRO A 80 -15.89 -0.84 -3.02
C PRO A 80 -15.41 -2.27 -2.75
N ILE A 81 -15.86 -2.85 -1.66
CA ILE A 81 -15.39 -4.16 -1.20
C ILE A 81 -15.65 -5.24 -2.23
N ASN A 82 -16.79 -5.18 -2.90
CA ASN A 82 -17.22 -6.21 -3.84
C ASN A 82 -17.10 -5.78 -5.30
N ALA A 83 -16.54 -4.63 -5.58
CA ALA A 83 -16.36 -4.18 -6.94
C ALA A 83 -15.07 -4.76 -7.53
N PRO A 84 -15.04 -5.06 -8.82
CA PRO A 84 -13.77 -5.44 -9.45
C PRO A 84 -12.80 -4.27 -9.38
N PRO A 85 -11.47 -4.55 -9.30
CA PRO A 85 -10.50 -3.48 -9.28
C PRO A 85 -10.56 -2.65 -10.55
N PRO A 86 -10.24 -1.36 -10.48
CA PRO A 86 -10.17 -0.51 -11.66
C PRO A 86 -9.08 -1.00 -12.61
N ARG A 87 -9.28 -0.75 -13.86
CA ARG A 87 -8.32 -1.09 -14.91
C ARG A 87 -7.44 0.09 -15.23
#